data_7d4247b13f8ba4804c909b65558ef254
#
_entry.id   7d4247b13f8ba4804c909b65558ef254
#
_cell.length_a   1.000
_cell.length_b   1.000
_cell.length_c   1.000
_cell.angle_alpha   90.00
_cell.angle_beta   90.00
_cell.angle_gamma   90.00
#
_symmetry.space_group_name_H-M   'P 1'
#
loop_
_entity.id
_entity.type
_entity.pdbx_description
1 polymer ?
#
loop_
_entity_poly.entity_id
_entity_poly.type
_entity_poly.pdbx_seq_one_letter_code
_entity_poly.pdbx_strand_id
1 'polypeptide(L)'
;MIWIDAQMSPAIAAWITANFPVKALAVRDVGLRDAEDREIFLEARKQSAIVLTKDSDFILLQNELGTPPKIIWITCGNTSNARLKEILHALCQKRWNF
;
A
#
# COMPACT_ATOMS: atom_id res chain seq x y z
N MET A 1 -6.99 -4.64 5.39
CA MET A 1 -6.93 -4.62 3.92
C MET A 1 -5.83 -3.67 3.49
N ILE A 2 -5.03 -4.08 2.52
CA ILE A 2 -3.93 -3.26 1.99
C ILE A 2 -4.22 -2.88 0.55
N TRP A 3 -4.03 -1.62 0.20
CA TRP A 3 -4.15 -1.13 -1.16
C TRP A 3 -2.77 -0.85 -1.73
N ILE A 4 -2.48 -1.41 -2.89
CA ILE A 4 -1.19 -1.27 -3.59
C ILE A 4 -1.31 -0.14 -4.59
N ASP A 5 -0.42 0.87 -4.46
CA ASP A 5 -0.39 2.02 -5.36
C ASP A 5 -0.26 1.59 -6.83
N ALA A 6 -0.87 2.36 -7.73
CA ALA A 6 -0.88 2.07 -9.17
C ALA A 6 0.51 2.02 -9.80
N GLN A 7 1.51 2.67 -9.21
CA GLN A 7 2.89 2.66 -9.69
C GLN A 7 3.62 1.35 -9.36
N MET A 8 3.02 0.49 -8.53
CA MET A 8 3.61 -0.79 -8.16
C MET A 8 2.94 -1.92 -8.93
N SER A 9 3.66 -3.03 -9.10
CA SER A 9 3.13 -4.20 -9.81
C SER A 9 1.91 -4.78 -9.09
N PRO A 10 0.79 -5.02 -9.80
CA PRO A 10 -0.37 -5.68 -9.22
C PRO A 10 -0.07 -7.09 -8.70
N ALA A 11 0.98 -7.74 -9.19
CA ALA A 11 1.40 -9.05 -8.71
C ALA A 11 1.75 -9.03 -7.21
N ILE A 12 2.15 -7.88 -6.67
CA ILE A 12 2.43 -7.73 -5.24
C ILE A 12 1.16 -7.93 -4.42
N ALA A 13 0.02 -7.41 -4.88
CA ALA A 13 -1.26 -7.61 -4.18
C ALA A 13 -1.63 -9.09 -4.10
N ALA A 14 -1.49 -9.82 -5.21
CA ALA A 14 -1.76 -11.25 -5.24
C ALA A 14 -0.81 -12.02 -4.31
N TRP A 15 0.46 -11.65 -4.30
CA TRP A 15 1.45 -12.30 -3.46
C TRP A 15 1.15 -12.07 -1.96
N ILE A 16 0.82 -10.85 -1.58
CA ILE A 16 0.47 -10.55 -0.17
C ILE A 16 -0.76 -11.35 0.26
N THR A 17 -1.79 -11.36 -0.56
CA THR A 17 -3.02 -12.10 -0.26
C THR A 17 -2.76 -13.60 -0.10
N ALA A 18 -1.83 -14.15 -0.89
CA ALA A 18 -1.49 -15.56 -0.83
C ALA A 18 -0.60 -15.95 0.37
N ASN A 19 0.22 -15.02 0.87
CA ASN A 19 1.25 -15.33 1.85
C ASN A 19 0.99 -14.79 3.26
N PHE A 20 0.02 -13.89 3.42
CA PHE A 20 -0.29 -13.28 4.72
C PHE A 20 -1.79 -13.30 4.99
N PRO A 21 -2.21 -13.29 6.26
CA PRO A 21 -3.63 -13.30 6.62
C PRO A 21 -4.27 -11.92 6.46
N VAL A 22 -4.03 -11.28 5.32
CA VAL A 22 -4.55 -9.95 5.01
C VAL A 22 -4.87 -9.88 3.53
N LYS A 23 -5.98 -9.22 3.17
CA LYS A 23 -6.37 -9.03 1.78
C LYS A 23 -5.65 -7.81 1.22
N ALA A 24 -5.01 -7.95 0.07
CA ALA A 24 -4.38 -6.86 -0.66
C ALA A 24 -5.01 -6.70 -2.03
N LEU A 25 -5.24 -5.45 -2.45
CA LEU A 25 -5.84 -5.12 -3.74
C LEU A 25 -5.01 -4.01 -4.38
N ALA A 26 -4.81 -4.08 -5.69
CA ALA A 26 -4.23 -2.96 -6.43
C ALA A 26 -5.29 -1.86 -6.58
N VAL A 27 -4.90 -0.60 -6.45
CA VAL A 27 -5.85 0.52 -6.56
C VAL A 27 -6.54 0.53 -7.92
N ARG A 28 -5.88 0.05 -8.98
CA ARG A 28 -6.50 -0.10 -10.29
C ARG A 28 -7.70 -1.04 -10.29
N ASP A 29 -7.66 -2.05 -9.43
CA ASP A 29 -8.71 -3.07 -9.36
C ASP A 29 -9.91 -2.62 -8.52
N VAL A 30 -9.78 -1.54 -7.78
CA VAL A 30 -10.87 -0.95 -7.02
C VAL A 30 -11.43 0.31 -7.68
N GLY A 31 -11.11 0.53 -8.97
CA GLY A 31 -11.65 1.64 -9.73
C GLY A 31 -10.93 2.95 -9.54
N LEU A 32 -9.73 2.94 -8.96
CA LEU A 32 -8.98 4.15 -8.64
C LEU A 32 -7.69 4.30 -9.46
N ARG A 33 -7.60 3.61 -10.59
CA ARG A 33 -6.40 3.62 -11.44
C ARG A 33 -5.97 5.02 -11.84
N ASP A 34 -6.91 5.87 -12.23
CA ASP A 34 -6.65 7.22 -12.72
C ASP A 34 -6.97 8.29 -11.67
N ALA A 35 -7.24 7.87 -10.43
CA ALA A 35 -7.53 8.79 -9.35
C ALA A 35 -6.26 9.48 -8.87
N GLU A 36 -6.40 10.72 -8.40
CA GLU A 36 -5.31 11.44 -7.77
C GLU A 36 -5.00 10.85 -6.38
N ASP A 37 -3.78 11.07 -5.90
CA ASP A 37 -3.33 10.55 -4.61
C ASP A 37 -4.27 10.94 -3.46
N ARG A 38 -4.77 12.17 -3.48
CA ARG A 38 -5.72 12.64 -2.47
C ARG A 38 -7.01 11.84 -2.47
N GLU A 39 -7.52 11.50 -3.64
CA GLU A 39 -8.75 10.68 -3.77
C GLU A 39 -8.51 9.28 -3.22
N ILE A 40 -7.36 8.67 -3.57
CA ILE A 40 -6.99 7.35 -3.09
C ILE A 40 -6.86 7.37 -1.58
N PHE A 41 -6.19 8.38 -1.03
CA PHE A 41 -6.01 8.56 0.40
C PHE A 41 -7.34 8.63 1.15
N LEU A 42 -8.24 9.48 0.69
CA LEU A 42 -9.54 9.66 1.35
C LEU A 42 -10.44 8.43 1.21
N GLU A 43 -10.40 7.75 0.07
CA GLU A 43 -11.15 6.52 -0.11
C GLU A 43 -10.59 5.40 0.76
N ALA A 44 -9.26 5.32 0.91
CA ALA A 44 -8.63 4.36 1.81
C ALA A 44 -9.05 4.61 3.27
N ARG A 45 -9.16 5.86 3.67
CA ARG A 45 -9.71 6.22 5.00
C ARG A 45 -11.12 5.67 5.18
N LYS A 46 -11.97 5.87 4.20
CA LYS A 46 -13.36 5.43 4.22
C LYS A 46 -13.48 3.91 4.32
N GLN A 47 -12.59 3.20 3.63
CA GLN A 47 -12.58 1.73 3.58
C GLN A 47 -11.74 1.09 4.69
N SER A 48 -11.12 1.88 5.53
CA SER A 48 -10.17 1.41 6.56
C SER A 48 -9.02 0.59 5.96
N ALA A 49 -8.55 0.98 4.79
CA ALA A 49 -7.44 0.34 4.11
C ALA A 49 -6.10 0.93 4.54
N ILE A 50 -5.03 0.16 4.35
CA ILE A 50 -3.65 0.61 4.51
C ILE A 50 -3.08 0.78 3.11
N VAL A 51 -2.40 1.91 2.84
CA VAL A 51 -1.82 2.18 1.53
C VAL A 51 -0.34 1.79 1.51
N LEU A 52 0.04 0.94 0.58
CA LEU A 52 1.43 0.58 0.32
C LEU A 52 1.90 1.31 -0.93
N THR A 53 2.92 2.15 -0.80
CA THR A 53 3.36 3.04 -1.89
C THR A 53 4.86 3.30 -1.84
N LYS A 54 5.42 3.68 -2.98
CA LYS A 54 6.78 4.24 -3.09
C LYS A 54 6.76 5.76 -3.18
N ASP A 55 5.58 6.37 -3.28
CA ASP A 55 5.42 7.80 -3.50
C ASP A 55 5.33 8.55 -2.17
N SER A 56 6.24 9.51 -1.98
CA SER A 56 6.27 10.33 -0.77
C SER A 56 5.05 11.26 -0.65
N ASP A 57 4.31 11.48 -1.72
CA ASP A 57 3.11 12.33 -1.68
C ASP A 57 2.07 11.79 -0.71
N PHE A 58 1.96 10.48 -0.55
CA PHE A 58 1.08 9.88 0.45
C PHE A 58 1.50 10.21 1.89
N ILE A 59 2.79 10.33 2.14
CA ILE A 59 3.30 10.74 3.46
C ILE A 59 2.95 12.20 3.72
N LEU A 60 3.06 13.06 2.71
CA LEU A 60 2.67 14.46 2.83
C LEU A 60 1.17 14.59 3.12
N LEU A 61 0.34 13.78 2.46
CA LEU A 61 -1.10 13.74 2.72
C LEU A 61 -1.40 13.28 4.15
N GLN A 62 -0.67 12.28 4.63
CA GLN A 62 -0.84 11.80 6.01
C GLN A 62 -0.48 12.88 7.02
N ASN A 63 0.58 13.64 6.78
CA ASN A 63 0.97 14.76 7.65
C ASN A 63 -0.07 15.88 7.64
N GLU A 64 -0.71 16.13 6.50
CA GLU A 64 -1.72 17.16 6.35
C GLU A 64 -3.08 16.73 6.92
N LEU A 65 -3.51 15.51 6.59
CA LEU A 65 -4.87 15.04 6.85
C LEU A 65 -4.98 14.06 8.03
N GLY A 66 -3.85 13.57 8.53
CA GLY A 66 -3.81 12.62 9.64
C GLY A 66 -4.12 11.19 9.25
N THR A 67 -4.10 10.30 10.22
CA THR A 67 -4.51 8.90 10.06
C THR A 67 -5.97 8.73 10.46
N PRO A 68 -6.72 7.70 10.02
CA PRO A 68 -6.36 6.81 8.92
C PRO A 68 -6.34 7.52 7.57
N PRO A 69 -5.82 6.93 6.52
CA PRO A 69 -5.24 5.59 6.46
C PRO A 69 -3.80 5.56 6.97
N LYS A 70 -3.35 4.37 7.39
CA LYS A 70 -1.93 4.13 7.63
C LYS A 70 -1.22 3.98 6.29
N ILE A 71 -0.01 4.50 6.21
CA ILE A 71 0.79 4.45 4.98
C ILE A 71 2.03 3.60 5.24
N ILE A 72 2.26 2.61 4.38
CA ILE A 72 3.53 1.89 4.34
C ILE A 72 4.31 2.45 3.16
N TRP A 73 5.35 3.21 3.45
CA TRP A 73 6.17 3.88 2.45
C TRP A 73 7.44 3.09 2.21
N ILE A 74 7.59 2.58 0.98
CA ILE A 74 8.79 1.84 0.57
C ILE A 74 9.80 2.83 0.01
N THR A 75 10.93 2.96 0.71
CA THR A 75 11.97 3.94 0.38
C THR A 75 13.15 3.35 -0.40
N CYS A 76 13.13 2.06 -0.64
CA CYS A 76 14.19 1.38 -1.37
C CYS A 76 14.05 1.64 -2.86
N GLY A 77 14.87 2.46 -3.46
CA GLY A 77 14.86 2.85 -4.88
C GLY A 77 14.29 1.85 -5.89
N ASN A 78 15.06 1.47 -6.92
CA ASN A 78 14.62 0.51 -7.95
C ASN A 78 14.57 -0.90 -7.39
N THR A 79 13.48 -1.22 -6.73
CA THR A 79 13.30 -2.50 -6.06
C THR A 79 12.60 -3.48 -6.99
N SER A 80 13.24 -4.61 -7.29
CA SER A 80 12.58 -5.70 -7.99
C SER A 80 11.44 -6.27 -7.14
N ASN A 81 10.49 -6.98 -7.77
CA ASN A 81 9.42 -7.63 -7.02
C ASN A 81 9.97 -8.62 -5.97
N ALA A 82 11.05 -9.33 -6.31
CA ALA A 82 11.69 -10.26 -5.37
C ALA A 82 12.20 -9.53 -4.13
N ARG A 83 12.89 -8.41 -4.31
CA ARG A 83 13.41 -7.62 -3.20
C ARG A 83 12.28 -7.03 -2.35
N LEU A 84 11.23 -6.54 -2.99
CA LEU A 84 10.07 -6.00 -2.30
C LEU A 84 9.40 -7.07 -1.44
N LYS A 85 9.28 -8.29 -1.95
CA LYS A 85 8.74 -9.42 -1.20
C LYS A 85 9.57 -9.73 0.03
N GLU A 86 10.90 -9.71 -0.07
CA GLU A 86 11.79 -9.89 1.07
C GLU A 86 11.55 -8.83 2.15
N ILE A 87 11.45 -7.56 1.75
CA ILE A 87 11.21 -6.44 2.66
C ILE A 87 9.87 -6.61 3.36
N LEU A 88 8.81 -6.92 2.61
CA LEU A 88 7.47 -7.12 3.16
C LEU A 88 7.43 -8.30 4.11
N HIS A 89 8.12 -9.39 3.77
CA HIS A 89 8.18 -10.57 4.64
C HIS A 89 8.86 -10.23 5.98
N ALA A 90 9.95 -9.50 5.95
CA ALA A 90 10.65 -9.06 7.16
C ALA A 90 9.78 -8.14 8.02
N LEU A 91 9.04 -7.22 7.39
CA LEU A 91 8.13 -6.32 8.11
C LEU A 91 6.96 -7.09 8.71
N CYS A 92 6.39 -8.05 7.99
CA CYS A 92 5.25 -8.82 8.46
C CYS A 92 5.53 -9.62 9.71
N GLN A 93 6.74 -10.14 9.86
CA GLN A 93 7.11 -10.89 11.05
C GLN A 93 7.14 -10.02 12.30
N LYS A 94 7.18 -8.71 12.15
CA LYS A 94 7.35 -7.78 13.25
C LYS A 94 6.14 -6.92 13.58
N ARG A 95 5.24 -6.64 12.62
CA ARG A 95 4.30 -5.53 12.78
C ARG A 95 2.90 -5.71 12.20
N TRP A 96 2.53 -6.87 11.73
CA TRP A 96 1.21 -7.02 11.15
C TRP A 96 0.15 -7.25 12.22
N ASN A 97 -0.10 -6.23 13.03
CA ASN A 97 -1.23 -6.19 13.93
C ASN A 97 -2.30 -5.31 13.28
N PHE A 98 -3.07 -5.92 12.44
CA PHE A 98 -4.21 -5.25 11.82
C PHE A 98 -5.49 -5.55 12.57
#